data_a1842d1f2aaeb0101615bc5e88c0831b
#
_entry.id   a1842d1f2aaeb0101615bc5e88c0831b
#
_cell.length_a   1.000
_cell.length_b   1.000
_cell.length_c   1.000
_cell.angle_alpha   90.00
_cell.angle_beta   90.00
_cell.angle_gamma   90.00
#
_symmetry.space_group_name_H-M   'P 1'
#
loop_
_entity.id
_entity.type
_entity.pdbx_description
1 polymer ?
#
loop_
_entity_poly.entity_id
_entity_poly.type
_entity_poly.pdbx_seq_one_letter_code
_entity_poly.pdbx_strand_id
1 'polypeptide(L)'
;MHQPTTTEDLVASDCGLRERKKQQTRSAIHRSALALVTDHGLAGVTVEQICADAGVSPRTFFNYFPSKAEAALGLPATTVPETARAAFLGSTGALVADLCDLVAHTVTLPQDRRRMKELVRARPEMVPAMMQWMAHARQTVLAVAAERVDEDAARTATTLVMAAVIESAHRSADGSRDELAARLRAVVGEMGRLATA
;
A
#
# COMPACT_ATOMS: atom_id res chain seq x y z
N MET A 1 45.30 -7.42 -11.99
CA MET A 1 44.37 -6.99 -13.05
C MET A 1 43.13 -6.45 -12.41
N HIS A 2 42.98 -5.13 -12.37
CA HIS A 2 41.83 -4.45 -11.76
C HIS A 2 40.82 -4.16 -12.88
N GLN A 3 39.63 -4.78 -12.85
CA GLN A 3 38.61 -4.47 -13.85
C GLN A 3 37.99 -3.12 -13.50
N PRO A 4 37.76 -2.22 -14.47
CA PRO A 4 37.09 -0.97 -14.23
C PRO A 4 35.60 -1.23 -13.97
N THR A 5 35.12 -0.77 -12.81
CA THR A 5 33.68 -0.73 -12.44
C THR A 5 32.98 0.22 -13.41
N THR A 6 32.04 -0.27 -14.18
CA THR A 6 31.31 0.50 -15.21
C THR A 6 30.42 1.54 -14.54
N THR A 7 30.23 2.68 -15.18
CA THR A 7 29.34 3.77 -14.69
C THR A 7 27.92 3.28 -14.39
N GLU A 8 27.45 2.25 -15.09
CA GLU A 8 26.15 1.59 -14.84
C GLU A 8 26.08 0.88 -13.49
N ASP A 9 27.17 0.21 -13.06
CA ASP A 9 27.24 -0.45 -11.75
C ASP A 9 27.22 0.56 -10.60
N LEU A 10 27.79 1.73 -10.77
CA LEU A 10 27.78 2.82 -9.78
C LEU A 10 26.38 3.45 -9.66
N VAL A 11 25.68 3.64 -10.77
CA VAL A 11 24.31 4.20 -10.79
C VAL A 11 23.32 3.22 -10.17
N ALA A 12 23.42 1.93 -10.48
CA ALA A 12 22.56 0.89 -9.88
C ALA A 12 22.79 0.76 -8.38
N SER A 13 24.04 0.85 -7.91
CA SER A 13 24.41 0.83 -6.49
C SER A 13 23.87 2.04 -5.74
N ASP A 14 23.94 3.25 -6.30
CA ASP A 14 23.44 4.49 -5.67
C ASP A 14 21.89 4.49 -5.60
N CYS A 15 21.22 3.99 -6.63
CA CYS A 15 19.75 3.81 -6.62
C CYS A 15 19.31 2.86 -5.50
N GLY A 16 20.02 1.74 -5.31
CA GLY A 16 19.74 0.79 -4.22
C GLY A 16 19.98 1.36 -2.82
N LEU A 17 21.01 2.20 -2.65
CA LEU A 17 21.30 2.85 -1.38
C LEU A 17 20.26 3.92 -1.03
N ARG A 18 19.80 4.70 -2.00
CA ARG A 18 18.72 5.70 -1.81
C ARG A 18 17.41 5.04 -1.41
N GLU A 19 17.03 3.96 -2.08
CA GLU A 19 15.78 3.24 -1.74
C GLU A 19 15.87 2.59 -0.35
N ARG A 20 17.01 2.01 0.02
CA ARG A 20 17.26 1.49 1.38
C ARG A 20 17.13 2.58 2.44
N LYS A 21 17.76 3.76 2.23
CA LYS A 21 17.66 4.90 3.15
C LYS A 21 16.21 5.39 3.28
N LYS A 22 15.49 5.47 2.15
CA LYS A 22 14.08 5.84 2.12
C LYS A 22 13.24 4.88 2.94
N GLN A 23 13.44 3.57 2.75
CA GLN A 23 12.72 2.54 3.51
C GLN A 23 13.08 2.56 5.01
N GLN A 24 14.35 2.77 5.36
CA GLN A 24 14.80 2.90 6.74
C GLN A 24 14.13 4.10 7.44
N THR A 25 14.12 5.27 6.80
CA THR A 25 13.46 6.47 7.33
C THR A 25 11.96 6.25 7.52
N ARG A 26 11.29 5.67 6.51
CA ARG A 26 9.87 5.34 6.61
C ARG A 26 9.58 4.40 7.77
N SER A 27 10.39 3.35 7.93
CA SER A 27 10.25 2.37 9.01
C SER A 27 10.54 2.98 10.40
N ALA A 28 11.46 3.93 10.51
CA ALA A 28 11.73 4.64 11.75
C ALA A 28 10.53 5.48 12.18
N ILE A 29 9.98 6.29 11.26
CA ILE A 29 8.78 7.12 11.52
C ILE A 29 7.59 6.23 11.92
N HIS A 30 7.36 5.14 11.18
CA HIS A 30 6.26 4.21 11.50
C HIS A 30 6.39 3.60 12.90
N ARG A 31 7.57 3.08 13.26
CA ARG A 31 7.80 2.47 14.58
C ARG A 31 7.58 3.45 15.72
N SER A 32 8.10 4.68 15.57
CA SER A 32 7.90 5.76 16.53
C SER A 32 6.43 6.13 16.69
N ALA A 33 5.74 6.36 15.57
CA ALA A 33 4.32 6.69 15.58
C ALA A 33 3.45 5.57 16.18
N LEU A 34 3.73 4.31 15.83
CA LEU A 34 3.02 3.14 16.35
C LEU A 34 3.19 3.03 17.87
N ALA A 35 4.42 3.14 18.38
CA ALA A 35 4.70 3.04 19.81
C ALA A 35 3.97 4.15 20.58
N LEU A 36 4.19 5.42 20.19
CA LEU A 36 3.60 6.57 20.87
C LEU A 36 2.06 6.53 20.85
N VAL A 37 1.45 6.21 19.70
CA VAL A 37 -0.02 6.14 19.59
C VAL A 37 -0.58 4.95 20.37
N THR A 38 0.13 3.84 20.44
CA THR A 38 -0.28 2.70 21.27
C THR A 38 -0.34 3.08 22.73
N ASP A 39 0.66 3.81 23.24
CA ASP A 39 0.77 4.16 24.64
C ASP A 39 -0.15 5.34 25.04
N HIS A 40 -0.20 6.38 24.22
CA HIS A 40 -0.84 7.66 24.58
C HIS A 40 -2.14 7.96 23.81
N GLY A 41 -2.53 7.13 22.85
CA GLY A 41 -3.67 7.38 21.95
C GLY A 41 -3.35 8.42 20.88
N LEU A 42 -4.19 8.49 19.84
CA LEU A 42 -3.95 9.40 18.70
C LEU A 42 -3.96 10.88 19.13
N ALA A 43 -4.88 11.26 20.01
CA ALA A 43 -4.99 12.65 20.48
C ALA A 43 -3.82 13.07 21.37
N GLY A 44 -3.23 12.14 22.13
CA GLY A 44 -2.12 12.41 23.04
C GLY A 44 -0.74 12.54 22.39
N VAL A 45 -0.64 12.37 21.06
CA VAL A 45 0.63 12.37 20.33
C VAL A 45 0.66 13.49 19.29
N THR A 46 1.78 14.21 19.20
CA THR A 46 2.00 15.21 18.14
C THR A 46 2.99 14.71 17.08
N VAL A 47 2.99 15.35 15.91
CA VAL A 47 3.96 15.04 14.84
C VAL A 47 5.39 15.37 15.30
N GLU A 48 5.55 16.43 16.08
CA GLU A 48 6.85 16.85 16.62
C GLU A 48 7.45 15.79 17.56
N GLN A 49 6.63 15.16 18.41
CA GLN A 49 7.06 14.06 19.27
C GLN A 49 7.52 12.84 18.45
N ILE A 50 6.75 12.47 17.41
CA ILE A 50 7.12 11.40 16.50
C ILE A 50 8.44 11.73 15.79
N CYS A 51 8.59 12.98 15.32
CA CYS A 51 9.81 13.42 14.64
C CYS A 51 11.04 13.37 15.56
N ALA A 52 10.89 13.83 16.81
CA ALA A 52 11.96 13.80 17.79
C ALA A 52 12.43 12.38 18.08
N ASP A 53 11.49 11.45 18.29
CA ASP A 53 11.79 10.04 18.55
C ASP A 53 12.38 9.31 17.32
N ALA A 54 11.87 9.62 16.13
CA ALA A 54 12.36 9.03 14.86
C ALA A 54 13.65 9.67 14.33
N GLY A 55 14.13 10.78 14.92
CA GLY A 55 15.31 11.53 14.48
C GLY A 55 15.14 12.20 13.10
N VAL A 56 13.93 12.71 12.80
CA VAL A 56 13.64 13.37 11.52
C VAL A 56 13.02 14.76 11.71
N SER A 57 13.06 15.60 10.67
CA SER A 57 12.34 16.87 10.68
C SER A 57 10.85 16.68 10.34
N PRO A 58 9.95 17.61 10.75
CA PRO A 58 8.55 17.59 10.34
C PRO A 58 8.38 17.60 8.81
N ARG A 59 9.21 18.33 8.07
CA ARG A 59 9.23 18.29 6.60
C ARG A 59 9.53 16.88 6.09
N THR A 60 10.49 16.19 6.70
CA THR A 60 10.81 14.80 6.35
C THR A 60 9.63 13.88 6.65
N PHE A 61 9.00 14.03 7.81
CA PHE A 61 7.81 13.26 8.19
C PHE A 61 6.71 13.35 7.10
N PHE A 62 6.33 14.57 6.71
CA PHE A 62 5.26 14.79 5.72
C PHE A 62 5.62 14.34 4.30
N ASN A 63 6.90 14.15 3.98
CA ASN A 63 7.32 13.49 2.74
C ASN A 63 7.02 11.98 2.71
N TYR A 64 6.79 11.35 3.88
CA TYR A 64 6.54 9.91 3.99
C TYR A 64 5.10 9.58 4.40
N PHE A 65 4.48 10.40 5.23
CA PHE A 65 3.13 10.17 5.75
C PHE A 65 2.34 11.48 5.81
N PRO A 66 1.12 11.50 5.27
CA PRO A 66 0.29 12.72 5.30
C PRO A 66 -0.27 13.02 6.69
N SER A 67 -0.33 12.01 7.60
CA SER A 67 -0.84 12.18 8.95
C SER A 67 -0.15 11.26 9.96
N LYS A 68 -0.26 11.60 11.25
CA LYS A 68 0.22 10.76 12.35
C LYS A 68 -0.55 9.43 12.44
N ALA A 69 -1.83 9.42 12.09
CA ALA A 69 -2.63 8.21 12.05
C ALA A 69 -2.14 7.24 10.97
N GLU A 70 -1.87 7.72 9.76
CA GLU A 70 -1.32 6.90 8.69
C GLU A 70 0.10 6.41 9.00
N ALA A 71 0.91 7.24 9.66
CA ALA A 71 2.21 6.83 10.14
C ALA A 71 2.12 5.70 11.17
N ALA A 72 1.23 5.80 12.16
CA ALA A 72 1.02 4.76 13.17
C ALA A 72 0.46 3.46 12.58
N LEU A 73 -0.41 3.54 11.58
CA LEU A 73 -0.91 2.38 10.85
C LEU A 73 0.09 1.82 9.84
N GLY A 74 1.18 2.53 9.53
CA GLY A 74 2.16 2.14 8.53
C GLY A 74 1.60 2.10 7.10
N LEU A 75 0.54 2.87 6.84
CA LEU A 75 -0.16 2.85 5.56
C LEU A 75 0.75 3.33 4.43
N PRO A 76 0.95 2.52 3.38
CA PRO A 76 1.80 2.91 2.26
C PRO A 76 1.11 3.97 1.39
N ALA A 77 1.93 4.69 0.60
CA ALA A 77 1.40 5.54 -0.45
C ALA A 77 0.67 4.66 -1.49
N THR A 78 -0.48 5.15 -1.96
CA THR A 78 -1.28 4.52 -3.01
C THR A 78 -0.94 5.17 -4.34
N THR A 79 0.19 4.80 -4.93
CA THR A 79 0.61 5.28 -6.25
C THR A 79 0.67 4.11 -7.23
N VAL A 80 0.09 4.29 -8.40
CA VAL A 80 0.21 3.32 -9.49
C VAL A 80 1.57 3.51 -10.15
N PRO A 81 2.46 2.51 -10.15
CA PRO A 81 3.69 2.56 -10.91
C PRO A 81 3.37 2.69 -12.41
N GLU A 82 4.11 3.52 -13.14
CA GLU A 82 3.87 3.74 -14.56
C GLU A 82 3.97 2.44 -15.39
N THR A 83 4.89 1.55 -15.00
CA THR A 83 5.01 0.22 -15.63
C THR A 83 3.76 -0.63 -15.45
N ALA A 84 3.15 -0.61 -14.26
CA ALA A 84 1.91 -1.35 -13.98
C ALA A 84 0.71 -0.73 -14.72
N ARG A 85 0.67 0.62 -14.78
CA ARG A 85 -0.35 1.35 -15.56
C ARG A 85 -0.27 1.02 -17.04
N ALA A 86 0.92 1.12 -17.64
CA ALA A 86 1.14 0.80 -19.05
C ALA A 86 0.80 -0.67 -19.37
N ALA A 87 1.18 -1.61 -18.51
CA ALA A 87 0.84 -3.03 -18.66
C ALA A 87 -0.68 -3.24 -18.63
N PHE A 88 -1.39 -2.60 -17.69
CA PHE A 88 -2.85 -2.69 -17.60
C PHE A 88 -3.56 -2.10 -18.82
N LEU A 89 -3.16 -0.90 -19.27
CA LEU A 89 -3.78 -0.24 -20.43
C LEU A 89 -3.48 -0.95 -21.75
N GLY A 90 -2.32 -1.57 -21.89
CA GLY A 90 -1.93 -2.35 -23.07
C GLY A 90 -2.46 -3.79 -23.11
N SER A 91 -3.07 -4.27 -22.01
CA SER A 91 -3.58 -5.64 -21.96
C SER A 91 -4.90 -5.79 -22.72
N THR A 92 -5.02 -6.91 -23.43
CA THR A 92 -6.27 -7.38 -24.08
C THR A 92 -6.93 -8.53 -23.28
N GLY A 93 -6.41 -8.83 -22.09
CA GLY A 93 -6.91 -9.87 -21.21
C GLY A 93 -8.22 -9.51 -20.49
N ALA A 94 -8.62 -10.37 -19.56
CA ALA A 94 -9.82 -10.17 -18.78
C ALA A 94 -9.63 -9.03 -17.78
N LEU A 95 -10.50 -8.01 -17.85
CA LEU A 95 -10.45 -6.78 -17.06
C LEU A 95 -10.16 -7.02 -15.56
N VAL A 96 -10.90 -7.94 -14.95
CA VAL A 96 -10.79 -8.19 -13.50
C VAL A 96 -9.45 -8.86 -13.14
N ALA A 97 -8.94 -9.74 -14.01
CA ALA A 97 -7.64 -10.38 -13.81
C ALA A 97 -6.51 -9.33 -13.89
N ASP A 98 -6.55 -8.47 -14.90
CA ASP A 98 -5.59 -7.39 -15.09
C ASP A 98 -5.67 -6.35 -13.96
N LEU A 99 -6.88 -6.06 -13.45
CA LEU A 99 -7.06 -5.21 -12.27
C LEU A 99 -6.48 -5.84 -10.99
N CYS A 100 -6.52 -7.16 -10.83
CA CYS A 100 -5.86 -7.82 -9.71
C CYS A 100 -4.33 -7.59 -9.75
N ASP A 101 -3.74 -7.64 -10.94
CA ASP A 101 -2.31 -7.36 -11.13
C ASP A 101 -1.99 -5.88 -10.86
N LEU A 102 -2.78 -4.95 -11.41
CA LEU A 102 -2.65 -3.52 -11.16
C LEU A 102 -2.71 -3.20 -9.66
N VAL A 103 -3.71 -3.75 -8.96
CA VAL A 103 -3.91 -3.55 -7.52
C VAL A 103 -2.75 -4.13 -6.71
N ALA A 104 -2.23 -5.31 -7.06
CA ALA A 104 -1.08 -5.90 -6.38
C ALA A 104 0.19 -5.04 -6.49
N HIS A 105 0.32 -4.26 -7.57
CA HIS A 105 1.43 -3.32 -7.75
C HIS A 105 1.17 -1.95 -7.10
N THR A 106 -0.09 -1.55 -6.93
CA THR A 106 -0.50 -0.26 -6.37
C THR A 106 -0.63 -0.30 -4.85
N VAL A 107 -1.29 -1.35 -4.35
CA VAL A 107 -1.59 -1.51 -2.92
C VAL A 107 -0.52 -2.37 -2.26
N THR A 108 0.52 -1.74 -1.77
CA THR A 108 1.45 -2.42 -0.87
C THR A 108 0.77 -2.58 0.49
N LEU A 109 0.56 -3.80 0.94
CA LEU A 109 -0.02 -4.02 2.26
C LEU A 109 1.01 -3.69 3.36
N PRO A 110 0.58 -3.11 4.51
CA PRO A 110 1.49 -2.82 5.61
C PRO A 110 2.29 -4.06 6.05
N GLN A 111 3.59 -3.89 6.29
CA GLN A 111 4.49 -5.00 6.65
C GLN A 111 4.10 -5.67 7.97
N ASP A 112 3.53 -4.91 8.91
CA ASP A 112 3.08 -5.42 10.23
C ASP A 112 1.57 -5.33 10.39
N ARG A 113 0.85 -6.10 9.56
CA ARG A 113 -0.63 -6.14 9.59
C ARG A 113 -1.19 -6.61 10.93
N ARG A 114 -0.47 -7.46 11.64
CA ARG A 114 -0.93 -7.93 12.93
C ARG A 114 -0.99 -6.77 13.92
N ARG A 115 0.09 -6.02 14.06
CA ARG A 115 0.14 -4.84 14.92
C ARG A 115 -0.83 -3.75 14.49
N MET A 116 -0.98 -3.56 13.18
CA MET A 116 -2.00 -2.65 12.66
C MET A 116 -3.41 -3.06 13.09
N LYS A 117 -3.78 -4.35 12.98
CA LYS A 117 -5.07 -4.87 13.45
C LYS A 117 -5.24 -4.73 14.97
N GLU A 118 -4.20 -5.01 15.74
CA GLU A 118 -4.16 -4.84 17.19
C GLU A 118 -4.36 -3.35 17.56
N LEU A 119 -3.66 -2.44 16.88
CA LEU A 119 -3.82 -1.00 17.08
C LEU A 119 -5.25 -0.53 16.78
N VAL A 120 -5.82 -0.91 15.64
CA VAL A 120 -7.19 -0.52 15.28
C VAL A 120 -8.23 -1.06 16.28
N ARG A 121 -8.01 -2.26 16.80
CA ARG A 121 -8.89 -2.83 17.85
C ARG A 121 -8.77 -2.08 19.18
N ALA A 122 -7.55 -1.73 19.58
CA ALA A 122 -7.27 -1.03 20.82
C ALA A 122 -7.62 0.48 20.75
N ARG A 123 -7.60 1.06 19.55
CA ARG A 123 -7.76 2.48 19.27
C ARG A 123 -8.76 2.71 18.13
N PRO A 124 -10.08 2.67 18.40
CA PRO A 124 -11.11 2.84 17.35
C PRO A 124 -11.02 4.16 16.59
N GLU A 125 -10.41 5.19 17.20
CA GLU A 125 -10.13 6.47 16.55
C GLU A 125 -9.19 6.36 15.33
N MET A 126 -8.57 5.19 15.10
CA MET A 126 -7.75 4.91 13.92
C MET A 126 -8.57 4.49 12.69
N VAL A 127 -9.83 4.07 12.89
CA VAL A 127 -10.70 3.58 11.81
C VAL A 127 -10.91 4.61 10.70
N PRO A 128 -11.17 5.91 10.96
CA PRO A 128 -11.32 6.89 9.91
C PRO A 128 -10.12 7.00 8.97
N ALA A 129 -8.88 6.96 9.49
CA ALA A 129 -7.67 7.01 8.68
C ALA A 129 -7.53 5.78 7.78
N MET A 130 -7.86 4.59 8.28
CA MET A 130 -7.91 3.35 7.50
C MET A 130 -8.93 3.45 6.38
N MET A 131 -10.14 3.91 6.67
CA MET A 131 -11.22 4.05 5.68
C MET A 131 -10.86 5.07 4.61
N GLN A 132 -10.25 6.18 5.00
CA GLN A 132 -9.78 7.22 4.08
C GLN A 132 -8.70 6.71 3.13
N TRP A 133 -7.74 5.95 3.66
CA TRP A 133 -6.70 5.31 2.85
C TRP A 133 -7.30 4.32 1.85
N MET A 134 -8.24 3.46 2.26
CA MET A 134 -8.92 2.53 1.37
C MET A 134 -9.73 3.25 0.28
N ALA A 135 -10.42 4.33 0.64
CA ALA A 135 -11.17 5.15 -0.33
C ALA A 135 -10.24 5.78 -1.37
N HIS A 136 -9.08 6.29 -0.93
CA HIS A 136 -8.07 6.85 -1.83
C HIS A 136 -7.48 5.78 -2.77
N ALA A 137 -7.12 4.61 -2.22
CA ALA A 137 -6.63 3.48 -3.02
C ALA A 137 -7.64 3.06 -4.08
N ARG A 138 -8.93 2.98 -3.71
CA ARG A 138 -10.02 2.68 -4.64
C ARG A 138 -10.14 3.73 -5.75
N GLN A 139 -10.10 5.01 -5.40
CA GLN A 139 -10.17 6.09 -6.40
C GLN A 139 -9.00 6.06 -7.38
N THR A 140 -7.79 5.80 -6.88
CA THR A 140 -6.59 5.70 -7.71
C THR A 140 -6.70 4.55 -8.73
N VAL A 141 -7.17 3.39 -8.30
CA VAL A 141 -7.38 2.23 -9.18
C VAL A 141 -8.52 2.49 -10.17
N LEU A 142 -9.63 3.06 -9.70
CA LEU A 142 -10.79 3.39 -10.55
C LEU A 142 -10.43 4.37 -11.66
N ALA A 143 -9.62 5.39 -11.37
CA ALA A 143 -9.18 6.35 -12.36
C ALA A 143 -8.44 5.68 -13.54
N VAL A 144 -7.55 4.73 -13.24
CA VAL A 144 -6.83 3.97 -14.27
C VAL A 144 -7.76 3.00 -15.00
N ALA A 145 -8.69 2.36 -14.30
CA ALA A 145 -9.65 1.43 -14.91
C ALA A 145 -10.57 2.14 -15.93
N ALA A 146 -11.02 3.35 -15.61
CA ALA A 146 -11.87 4.18 -16.47
C ALA A 146 -11.17 4.67 -17.75
N GLU A 147 -9.86 4.58 -17.84
CA GLU A 147 -9.13 4.85 -19.09
C GLU A 147 -9.24 3.69 -20.11
N ARG A 148 -9.60 2.49 -19.65
CA ARG A 148 -9.67 1.28 -20.50
C ARG A 148 -11.09 0.86 -20.84
N VAL A 149 -12.05 1.11 -19.97
CA VAL A 149 -13.46 0.69 -20.11
C VAL A 149 -14.40 1.81 -19.68
N ASP A 150 -15.70 1.64 -19.94
CA ASP A 150 -16.71 2.60 -19.46
C ASP A 150 -16.74 2.69 -17.92
N GLU A 151 -17.31 3.79 -17.42
CA GLU A 151 -17.28 4.11 -15.99
C GLU A 151 -18.01 3.07 -15.12
N ASP A 152 -19.10 2.49 -15.60
CA ASP A 152 -19.87 1.50 -14.84
C ASP A 152 -19.13 0.17 -14.73
N ALA A 153 -18.52 -0.29 -15.82
CA ALA A 153 -17.66 -1.47 -15.84
C ALA A 153 -16.42 -1.26 -14.95
N ALA A 154 -15.76 -0.08 -15.06
CA ALA A 154 -14.61 0.26 -14.24
C ALA A 154 -14.97 0.27 -12.75
N ARG A 155 -16.10 0.86 -12.37
CA ARG A 155 -16.59 0.95 -11.00
C ARG A 155 -16.90 -0.42 -10.41
N THR A 156 -17.60 -1.25 -11.18
CA THR A 156 -17.99 -2.61 -10.77
C THR A 156 -16.77 -3.49 -10.60
N ALA A 157 -15.86 -3.53 -11.58
CA ALA A 157 -14.64 -4.31 -11.53
C ALA A 157 -13.73 -3.87 -10.39
N THR A 158 -13.55 -2.56 -10.20
CA THR A 158 -12.76 -2.02 -9.07
C THR A 158 -13.37 -2.41 -7.74
N THR A 159 -14.69 -2.33 -7.58
CA THR A 159 -15.38 -2.71 -6.34
C THR A 159 -15.15 -4.19 -6.03
N LEU A 160 -15.26 -5.07 -7.01
CA LEU A 160 -15.03 -6.50 -6.86
C LEU A 160 -13.58 -6.80 -6.42
N VAL A 161 -12.60 -6.19 -7.07
CA VAL A 161 -11.18 -6.41 -6.71
C VAL A 161 -10.86 -5.83 -5.34
N MET A 162 -11.41 -4.66 -4.99
CA MET A 162 -11.21 -4.09 -3.64
C MET A 162 -11.86 -4.94 -2.55
N ALA A 163 -13.00 -5.58 -2.80
CA ALA A 163 -13.57 -6.57 -1.89
C ALA A 163 -12.62 -7.79 -1.71
N ALA A 164 -12.00 -8.26 -2.79
CA ALA A 164 -10.99 -9.32 -2.72
C ALA A 164 -9.74 -8.89 -1.93
N VAL A 165 -9.33 -7.61 -1.97
CA VAL A 165 -8.23 -7.09 -1.13
C VAL A 165 -8.59 -7.21 0.35
N ILE A 166 -9.80 -6.79 0.74
CA ILE A 166 -10.28 -6.88 2.13
C ILE A 166 -10.28 -8.33 2.58
N GLU A 167 -10.85 -9.23 1.80
CA GLU A 167 -10.92 -10.65 2.12
C GLU A 167 -9.52 -11.29 2.21
N SER A 168 -8.63 -10.98 1.26
CA SER A 168 -7.24 -11.44 1.29
C SER A 168 -6.49 -10.94 2.53
N ALA A 169 -6.78 -9.72 3.00
CA ALA A 169 -6.20 -9.18 4.22
C ALA A 169 -6.68 -9.91 5.49
N HIS A 170 -7.83 -10.59 5.45
CA HIS A 170 -8.31 -11.43 6.56
C HIS A 170 -7.62 -12.80 6.57
N ARG A 171 -7.38 -13.39 5.41
CA ARG A 171 -6.93 -14.80 5.27
C ARG A 171 -5.41 -15.00 5.41
N SER A 172 -4.57 -14.02 5.06
CA SER A 172 -3.11 -14.24 4.97
C SER A 172 -2.26 -13.09 5.46
N ALA A 173 -1.09 -13.43 5.98
CA ALA A 173 -0.16 -12.46 6.55
C ALA A 173 0.79 -11.87 5.51
N ASP A 174 1.59 -12.64 4.77
CA ASP A 174 2.71 -12.15 3.98
C ASP A 174 2.78 -12.79 2.58
N GLY A 175 3.50 -12.14 1.67
CA GLY A 175 3.75 -12.66 0.33
C GLY A 175 4.28 -11.61 -0.64
N SER A 176 4.84 -12.05 -1.75
CA SER A 176 5.26 -11.22 -2.87
C SER A 176 4.05 -10.55 -3.55
N ARG A 177 4.32 -9.59 -4.46
CA ARG A 177 3.28 -8.95 -5.28
C ARG A 177 2.56 -9.97 -6.17
N ASP A 178 3.30 -10.91 -6.76
CA ASP A 178 2.74 -11.95 -7.63
C ASP A 178 1.82 -12.91 -6.84
N GLU A 179 2.20 -13.25 -5.62
CA GLU A 179 1.35 -14.03 -4.72
C GLU A 179 0.10 -13.25 -4.30
N LEU A 180 0.20 -11.93 -4.10
CA LEU A 180 -0.98 -11.10 -3.85
C LEU A 180 -1.92 -11.11 -5.06
N ALA A 181 -1.41 -10.88 -6.27
CA ALA A 181 -2.20 -10.91 -7.49
C ALA A 181 -2.90 -12.27 -7.69
N ALA A 182 -2.18 -13.37 -7.49
CA ALA A 182 -2.74 -14.72 -7.57
C ALA A 182 -3.86 -14.96 -6.53
N ARG A 183 -3.66 -14.49 -5.28
CA ARG A 183 -4.70 -14.55 -4.24
C ARG A 183 -5.92 -13.73 -4.58
N LEU A 184 -5.75 -12.51 -5.08
CA LEU A 184 -6.87 -11.67 -5.47
C LEU A 184 -7.71 -12.35 -6.55
N ARG A 185 -7.08 -12.91 -7.57
CA ARG A 185 -7.76 -13.68 -8.63
C ARG A 185 -8.50 -14.89 -8.06
N ALA A 186 -7.89 -15.63 -7.13
CA ALA A 186 -8.52 -16.78 -6.49
C ALA A 186 -9.77 -16.38 -5.68
N VAL A 187 -9.70 -15.30 -4.89
CA VAL A 187 -10.83 -14.79 -4.10
C VAL A 187 -11.95 -14.29 -5.01
N VAL A 188 -11.64 -13.55 -6.08
CA VAL A 188 -12.64 -13.12 -7.08
C VAL A 188 -13.33 -14.33 -7.71
N GLY A 189 -12.56 -15.36 -8.08
CA GLY A 189 -13.14 -16.60 -8.62
C GLY A 189 -14.05 -17.34 -7.62
N GLU A 190 -13.71 -17.32 -6.35
CA GLU A 190 -14.56 -17.84 -5.27
C GLU A 190 -15.86 -17.06 -5.13
N MET A 191 -15.77 -15.70 -5.10
CA MET A 191 -16.96 -14.83 -5.06
C MET A 191 -17.90 -15.09 -6.24
N GLY A 192 -17.34 -15.27 -7.45
CA GLY A 192 -18.13 -15.60 -8.63
C GLY A 192 -18.86 -16.95 -8.51
N ARG A 193 -18.20 -17.98 -8.00
CA ARG A 193 -18.86 -19.28 -7.75
C ARG A 193 -19.95 -19.20 -6.71
N LEU A 194 -19.74 -18.48 -5.62
CA LEU A 194 -20.76 -18.29 -4.58
C LEU A 194 -21.97 -17.48 -5.08
N ALA A 195 -21.79 -16.58 -6.04
CA ALA A 195 -22.89 -15.80 -6.63
C ALA A 195 -23.77 -16.62 -7.61
N THR A 196 -23.31 -17.80 -8.05
CA THR A 196 -24.00 -18.67 -9.03
C THR A 196 -24.47 -20.00 -8.44
N ALA A 197 -24.20 -20.26 -7.17
CA ALA A 197 -24.63 -21.44 -6.42
C ALA A 197 -25.98 -21.20 -5.77
#